data_d6e13d6df1a075bea15b7c7560fab24a
#
_entry.id   d6e13d6df1a075bea15b7c7560fab24a
#
_cell.length_a   1.000
_cell.length_b   1.000
_cell.length_c   1.000
_cell.angle_alpha   90.00
_cell.angle_beta   90.00
_cell.angle_gamma   90.00
#
_symmetry.space_group_name_H-M   'P 1'
#
loop_
_entity.id
_entity.type
_entity.pdbx_description
1 polymer ?
#
loop_
_entity_poly.entity_id
_entity_poly.type
_entity_poly.pdbx_seq_one_letter_code
_entity_poly.pdbx_strand_id
1 'polypeptide(L)'
;MQFFSHDGFELAYLDRQPASGQGDPVLMIHGFASSHYVNWVSPGWFKMLNDAGYRAIAFDHRGHGSSSKSYDEADYTPQKMASDAAALLDHLGIERAHVMGYSMGARVSAFLALSDPEKVATLVFGGLGIGMVDGVGDWDPIAAALLAEDPSQTTHPRGRSFRAFADQTRSDRRALAACIAKSRELLSEDDMARIAQPTLIAVGTKDDIGGSPDELAALMPNARAFHIEGRDHMLAVGDKSFKQRVLEFYAENPL
;
A
#
# COMPACT_ATOMS: atom_id res chain seq x y z
N MET A 1 14.86 1.92 -13.30
CA MET A 1 14.18 2.87 -12.41
C MET A 1 13.85 4.08 -13.23
N GLN A 2 12.62 4.53 -13.17
CA GLN A 2 12.10 5.73 -13.84
C GLN A 2 11.63 6.70 -12.76
N PHE A 3 11.47 7.98 -13.12
CA PHE A 3 11.03 9.01 -12.18
C PHE A 3 9.97 9.89 -12.84
N PHE A 4 9.06 10.41 -12.03
CA PHE A 4 8.12 11.47 -12.41
C PHE A 4 8.06 12.51 -11.30
N SER A 5 7.61 13.71 -11.63
CA SER A 5 7.52 14.81 -10.66
C SER A 5 6.06 15.14 -10.35
N HIS A 6 5.73 15.25 -9.07
CA HIS A 6 4.42 15.69 -8.59
C HIS A 6 4.56 16.43 -7.27
N ASP A 7 3.84 17.53 -7.08
CA ASP A 7 3.78 18.34 -5.85
C ASP A 7 5.17 18.68 -5.26
N GLY A 8 6.16 18.96 -6.13
CA GLY A 8 7.54 19.27 -5.74
C GLY A 8 8.41 18.07 -5.38
N PHE A 9 7.89 16.85 -5.50
CA PHE A 9 8.62 15.59 -5.27
C PHE A 9 9.01 14.93 -6.58
N GLU A 10 10.21 14.36 -6.63
CA GLU A 10 10.62 13.38 -7.64
C GLU A 10 10.36 11.98 -7.08
N LEU A 11 9.48 11.22 -7.74
CA LEU A 11 8.97 9.93 -7.28
C LEU A 11 9.46 8.82 -8.22
N ALA A 12 10.10 7.81 -7.64
CA ALA A 12 10.64 6.67 -8.36
C ALA A 12 9.55 5.65 -8.64
N TYR A 13 9.50 5.11 -9.88
CA TYR A 13 8.55 4.06 -10.24
C TYR A 13 9.18 2.98 -11.13
N LEU A 14 8.48 1.87 -11.19
CA LEU A 14 8.75 0.75 -12.08
C LEU A 14 7.46 0.44 -12.84
N ASP A 15 7.58 0.32 -14.16
CA ASP A 15 6.50 -0.01 -15.08
C ASP A 15 6.97 -1.13 -16.01
N ARG A 16 6.23 -2.23 -16.06
CA ARG A 16 6.56 -3.39 -16.89
C ARG A 16 5.33 -3.93 -17.60
N GLN A 17 5.39 -3.92 -18.92
CA GLN A 17 4.42 -4.60 -19.76
C GLN A 17 4.59 -6.13 -19.69
N PRO A 18 3.52 -6.90 -19.91
CA PRO A 18 3.62 -8.33 -20.12
C PRO A 18 4.33 -8.66 -21.44
N ALA A 19 4.78 -9.88 -21.61
CA ALA A 19 5.45 -10.32 -22.84
C ALA A 19 4.55 -10.22 -24.09
N SER A 20 3.23 -10.21 -23.93
CA SER A 20 2.24 -9.97 -24.98
C SER A 20 2.26 -8.53 -25.54
N GLY A 21 2.93 -7.60 -24.87
CA GLY A 21 3.09 -6.21 -25.27
C GLY A 21 2.04 -5.25 -24.71
N GLN A 22 0.82 -5.69 -24.45
CA GLN A 22 -0.25 -4.91 -23.82
C GLN A 22 -0.95 -5.75 -22.77
N GLY A 23 -1.29 -5.12 -21.64
CA GLY A 23 -2.05 -5.73 -20.55
C GLY A 23 -2.75 -4.68 -19.71
N ASP A 24 -3.83 -5.09 -19.05
CA ASP A 24 -4.57 -4.23 -18.14
C ASP A 24 -3.66 -3.75 -17.02
N PRO A 25 -3.63 -2.45 -16.72
CA PRO A 25 -2.72 -1.89 -15.72
C PRO A 25 -3.13 -2.25 -14.29
N VAL A 26 -2.15 -2.68 -13.50
CA VAL A 26 -2.24 -2.89 -12.05
C VAL A 26 -1.27 -1.96 -11.36
N LEU A 27 -1.79 -0.95 -10.64
CA LEU A 27 -1.01 -0.05 -9.80
C LEU A 27 -0.88 -0.65 -8.40
N MET A 28 0.36 -0.85 -7.96
CA MET A 28 0.69 -1.43 -6.65
C MET A 28 1.31 -0.39 -5.71
N ILE A 29 0.70 -0.18 -4.56
CA ILE A 29 1.04 0.85 -3.57
C ILE A 29 1.55 0.20 -2.30
N HIS A 30 2.84 0.41 -1.97
CA HIS A 30 3.52 -0.29 -0.87
C HIS A 30 3.14 0.25 0.51
N GLY A 31 3.45 -0.55 1.56
CA GLY A 31 3.22 -0.21 2.96
C GLY A 31 4.31 0.70 3.56
N PHE A 32 4.06 1.14 4.81
CA PHE A 32 4.98 1.96 5.59
C PHE A 32 6.35 1.30 5.74
N ALA A 33 7.42 2.11 5.70
CA ALA A 33 8.83 1.74 5.81
C ALA A 33 9.33 0.75 4.72
N SER A 34 8.50 0.45 3.71
CA SER A 34 8.80 -0.45 2.60
C SER A 34 9.22 0.33 1.34
N SER A 35 9.15 -0.33 0.18
CA SER A 35 9.37 0.23 -1.14
C SER A 35 8.69 -0.63 -2.20
N HIS A 36 8.61 -0.14 -3.45
CA HIS A 36 8.15 -0.95 -4.58
C HIS A 36 8.93 -2.26 -4.69
N TYR A 37 10.24 -2.24 -4.39
CA TYR A 37 11.07 -3.43 -4.47
C TYR A 37 10.71 -4.45 -3.38
N VAL A 38 10.61 -4.00 -2.13
CA VAL A 38 10.39 -4.87 -0.96
C VAL A 38 8.99 -5.49 -0.98
N ASN A 39 7.95 -4.70 -1.27
CA ASN A 39 6.58 -5.23 -1.29
C ASN A 39 6.23 -5.97 -2.58
N TRP A 40 6.80 -5.60 -3.74
CA TRP A 40 6.25 -6.05 -5.01
C TRP A 40 7.24 -6.81 -5.89
N VAL A 41 8.51 -6.34 -5.99
CA VAL A 41 9.50 -7.00 -6.84
C VAL A 41 10.04 -8.26 -6.17
N SER A 42 10.56 -8.13 -4.95
CA SER A 42 11.19 -9.24 -4.21
C SER A 42 10.25 -10.42 -3.96
N PRO A 43 8.97 -10.22 -3.56
CA PRO A 43 8.01 -11.32 -3.43
C PRO A 43 7.51 -11.89 -4.76
N GLY A 44 7.87 -11.29 -5.90
CA GLY A 44 7.56 -11.81 -7.24
C GLY A 44 6.20 -11.39 -7.81
N TRP A 45 5.59 -10.31 -7.34
CA TRP A 45 4.34 -9.79 -7.88
C TRP A 45 4.44 -9.34 -9.34
N PHE A 46 5.51 -8.60 -9.69
CA PHE A 46 5.74 -8.17 -11.07
C PHE A 46 5.79 -9.34 -12.05
N LYS A 47 6.55 -10.39 -11.68
CA LYS A 47 6.64 -11.57 -12.53
C LYS A 47 5.27 -12.25 -12.69
N MET A 48 4.56 -12.44 -11.59
CA MET A 48 3.27 -13.13 -11.59
C MET A 48 2.21 -12.37 -12.42
N LEU A 49 2.10 -11.05 -12.24
CA LEU A 49 1.16 -10.22 -13.00
C LEU A 49 1.50 -10.20 -14.49
N ASN A 50 2.79 -10.02 -14.84
CA ASN A 50 3.21 -10.04 -16.24
C ASN A 50 3.01 -11.42 -16.90
N ASP A 51 3.27 -12.53 -16.18
CA ASP A 51 3.01 -13.89 -16.68
C ASP A 51 1.50 -14.09 -16.91
N ALA A 52 0.64 -13.46 -16.13
CA ALA A 52 -0.82 -13.49 -16.27
C ALA A 52 -1.38 -12.48 -17.28
N GLY A 53 -0.53 -11.69 -17.94
CA GLY A 53 -0.93 -10.75 -18.98
C GLY A 53 -1.24 -9.33 -18.52
N TYR A 54 -0.98 -8.98 -17.26
CA TYR A 54 -1.20 -7.63 -16.73
C TYR A 54 0.05 -6.74 -16.87
N ARG A 55 -0.16 -5.43 -17.06
CA ARG A 55 0.88 -4.41 -16.93
C ARG A 55 1.09 -4.09 -15.45
N ALA A 56 2.26 -4.40 -14.91
CA ALA A 56 2.60 -4.21 -13.51
C ALA A 56 3.29 -2.85 -13.28
N ILE A 57 2.72 -2.02 -12.40
CA ILE A 57 3.21 -0.67 -12.08
C ILE A 57 3.32 -0.54 -10.57
N ALA A 58 4.42 -0.01 -10.07
CA ALA A 58 4.59 0.33 -8.67
C ALA A 58 5.52 1.53 -8.52
N PHE A 59 5.35 2.31 -7.47
CA PHE A 59 6.20 3.46 -7.17
C PHE A 59 6.63 3.46 -5.71
N ASP A 60 7.66 4.24 -5.40
CA ASP A 60 8.04 4.53 -4.02
C ASP A 60 7.32 5.79 -3.57
N HIS A 61 6.59 5.71 -2.47
CA HIS A 61 6.00 6.89 -1.84
C HIS A 61 7.05 7.96 -1.55
N ARG A 62 6.63 9.22 -1.49
CA ARG A 62 7.44 10.28 -0.90
C ARG A 62 8.02 9.82 0.44
N GLY A 63 9.26 10.13 0.73
CA GLY A 63 9.95 9.68 1.95
C GLY A 63 10.48 8.25 1.93
N HIS A 64 10.12 7.41 0.95
CA HIS A 64 10.48 5.99 0.88
C HIS A 64 11.38 5.67 -0.31
N GLY A 65 12.03 4.53 -0.26
CA GLY A 65 12.81 3.96 -1.36
C GLY A 65 13.73 4.98 -2.05
N SER A 66 13.60 5.10 -3.37
CA SER A 66 14.38 6.02 -4.20
C SER A 66 13.69 7.37 -4.45
N SER A 67 12.48 7.58 -3.94
CA SER A 67 11.76 8.86 -4.04
C SER A 67 12.36 9.94 -3.14
N SER A 68 12.09 11.22 -3.46
CA SER A 68 12.47 12.39 -2.66
C SER A 68 12.05 12.26 -1.20
N LYS A 69 12.85 12.79 -0.29
CA LYS A 69 12.61 12.79 1.15
C LYS A 69 12.13 14.16 1.62
N SER A 70 11.13 14.18 2.49
CA SER A 70 10.75 15.33 3.28
C SER A 70 10.81 15.01 4.77
N TYR A 71 11.04 16.02 5.58
CA TYR A 71 11.00 15.92 7.04
C TYR A 71 9.83 16.72 7.63
N ASP A 72 9.00 17.29 6.76
CA ASP A 72 7.75 17.94 7.15
C ASP A 72 6.63 16.89 7.17
N GLU A 73 6.01 16.70 8.32
CA GLU A 73 4.90 15.77 8.50
C GLU A 73 3.71 16.10 7.59
N ALA A 74 3.48 17.40 7.30
CA ALA A 74 2.37 17.84 6.46
C ALA A 74 2.46 17.33 5.01
N ASP A 75 3.61 16.81 4.59
CA ASP A 75 3.78 16.20 3.27
C ASP A 75 3.26 14.76 3.18
N TYR A 76 2.92 14.14 4.30
CA TYR A 76 2.60 12.71 4.35
C TYR A 76 1.14 12.39 4.66
N THR A 77 0.21 13.30 4.38
CA THR A 77 -1.21 12.96 4.51
C THR A 77 -1.61 11.90 3.49
N PRO A 78 -2.53 10.98 3.81
CA PRO A 78 -2.99 9.97 2.85
C PRO A 78 -3.54 10.57 1.56
N GLN A 79 -4.17 11.76 1.63
CA GLN A 79 -4.68 12.50 0.46
C GLN A 79 -3.55 12.91 -0.49
N LYS A 80 -2.45 13.46 0.04
CA LYS A 80 -1.28 13.83 -0.78
C LYS A 80 -0.62 12.59 -1.39
N MET A 81 -0.51 11.50 -0.64
CA MET A 81 0.05 10.25 -1.13
C MET A 81 -0.88 9.58 -2.16
N ALA A 82 -2.20 9.74 -2.04
CA ALA A 82 -3.17 9.32 -3.04
C ALA A 82 -3.05 10.16 -4.33
N SER A 83 -2.85 11.47 -4.21
CA SER A 83 -2.62 12.33 -5.37
C SER A 83 -1.33 11.99 -6.13
N ASP A 84 -0.28 11.49 -5.45
CA ASP A 84 0.91 10.95 -6.12
C ASP A 84 0.57 9.74 -6.98
N ALA A 85 -0.28 8.85 -6.49
CA ALA A 85 -0.72 7.67 -7.23
C ALA A 85 -1.58 8.05 -8.45
N ALA A 86 -2.50 9.02 -8.30
CA ALA A 86 -3.28 9.56 -9.42
C ALA A 86 -2.38 10.22 -10.47
N ALA A 87 -1.42 11.04 -10.03
CA ALA A 87 -0.47 11.70 -10.93
C ALA A 87 0.43 10.72 -11.69
N LEU A 88 0.80 9.58 -11.09
CA LEU A 88 1.53 8.53 -11.81
C LEU A 88 0.68 7.92 -12.92
N LEU A 89 -0.61 7.64 -12.69
CA LEU A 89 -1.51 7.16 -13.73
C LEU A 89 -1.61 8.16 -14.88
N ASP A 90 -1.77 9.46 -14.57
CA ASP A 90 -1.81 10.53 -15.57
C ASP A 90 -0.48 10.63 -16.36
N HIS A 91 0.66 10.57 -15.66
CA HIS A 91 2.00 10.57 -16.27
C HIS A 91 2.18 9.41 -17.28
N LEU A 92 1.58 8.26 -17.00
CA LEU A 92 1.65 7.07 -17.85
C LEU A 92 0.54 7.00 -18.90
N GLY A 93 -0.35 8.00 -18.95
CA GLY A 93 -1.51 8.03 -19.87
C GLY A 93 -2.52 6.92 -19.58
N ILE A 94 -2.68 6.53 -18.32
CA ILE A 94 -3.59 5.48 -17.87
C ILE A 94 -4.85 6.13 -17.30
N GLU A 95 -5.97 5.97 -18.00
CA GLU A 95 -7.25 6.51 -17.57
C GLU A 95 -7.83 5.74 -16.36
N ARG A 96 -7.63 4.41 -16.34
CA ARG A 96 -8.20 3.53 -15.32
C ARG A 96 -7.32 2.31 -15.08
N ALA A 97 -7.19 1.87 -13.81
CA ALA A 97 -6.34 0.75 -13.41
C ALA A 97 -6.99 -0.10 -12.31
N HIS A 98 -6.60 -1.35 -12.20
CA HIS A 98 -6.69 -2.09 -10.94
C HIS A 98 -5.73 -1.47 -9.94
N VAL A 99 -6.15 -1.24 -8.70
CA VAL A 99 -5.30 -0.66 -7.65
C VAL A 99 -5.16 -1.65 -6.49
N MET A 100 -3.92 -1.97 -6.14
CA MET A 100 -3.60 -2.83 -5.01
C MET A 100 -2.69 -2.12 -4.03
N GLY A 101 -3.14 -1.96 -2.79
CA GLY A 101 -2.32 -1.40 -1.71
C GLY A 101 -2.07 -2.42 -0.61
N TYR A 102 -0.91 -2.30 0.06
CA TYR A 102 -0.59 -3.11 1.23
C TYR A 102 -0.43 -2.22 2.48
N SER A 103 -1.15 -2.54 3.57
CA SER A 103 -1.07 -1.81 4.84
C SER A 103 -1.33 -0.30 4.66
N MET A 104 -0.35 0.58 4.90
CA MET A 104 -0.45 2.01 4.58
C MET A 104 -0.87 2.24 3.12
N GLY A 105 -0.35 1.45 2.19
CA GLY A 105 -0.73 1.53 0.77
C GLY A 105 -2.20 1.19 0.52
N ALA A 106 -2.81 0.29 1.30
CA ALA A 106 -4.25 0.03 1.24
C ALA A 106 -5.07 1.26 1.66
N ARG A 107 -4.64 1.96 2.72
CA ARG A 107 -5.25 3.23 3.14
C ARG A 107 -5.14 4.28 2.04
N VAL A 108 -3.96 4.46 1.47
CA VAL A 108 -3.74 5.39 0.34
C VAL A 108 -4.62 5.03 -0.86
N SER A 109 -4.80 3.73 -1.16
CA SER A 109 -5.69 3.26 -2.23
C SER A 109 -7.16 3.60 -1.97
N ALA A 110 -7.61 3.56 -0.72
CA ALA A 110 -8.96 3.96 -0.35
C ALA A 110 -9.18 5.48 -0.55
N PHE A 111 -8.20 6.30 -0.15
CA PHE A 111 -8.25 7.75 -0.42
C PHE A 111 -8.23 8.06 -1.92
N LEU A 112 -7.45 7.33 -2.71
CA LEU A 112 -7.46 7.45 -4.17
C LEU A 112 -8.84 7.12 -4.76
N ALA A 113 -9.47 6.04 -4.30
CA ALA A 113 -10.80 5.67 -4.78
C ALA A 113 -11.90 6.68 -4.41
N LEU A 114 -11.71 7.42 -3.32
CA LEU A 114 -12.63 8.50 -2.90
C LEU A 114 -12.40 9.80 -3.67
N SER A 115 -11.13 10.15 -3.97
CA SER A 115 -10.81 11.40 -4.67
C SER A 115 -10.94 11.30 -6.19
N ASP A 116 -10.54 10.16 -6.78
CA ASP A 116 -10.45 9.93 -8.23
C ASP A 116 -11.11 8.57 -8.59
N PRO A 117 -12.40 8.37 -8.27
CA PRO A 117 -13.08 7.08 -8.42
C PRO A 117 -13.06 6.55 -9.87
N GLU A 118 -13.01 7.41 -10.86
CA GLU A 118 -12.94 7.05 -12.28
C GLU A 118 -11.62 6.38 -12.65
N LYS A 119 -10.53 6.70 -11.97
CA LYS A 119 -9.21 6.08 -12.19
C LYS A 119 -9.10 4.66 -11.62
N VAL A 120 -10.01 4.28 -10.73
CA VAL A 120 -9.95 3.01 -10.00
C VAL A 120 -11.01 2.03 -10.51
N ALA A 121 -10.57 0.93 -11.11
CA ALA A 121 -11.46 -0.13 -11.59
C ALA A 121 -11.85 -1.10 -10.48
N THR A 122 -10.86 -1.58 -9.75
CA THR A 122 -11.00 -2.47 -8.59
C THR A 122 -10.00 -2.11 -7.53
N LEU A 123 -10.26 -2.54 -6.30
CA LEU A 123 -9.36 -2.38 -5.16
C LEU A 123 -8.95 -3.73 -4.58
N VAL A 124 -7.68 -3.82 -4.19
CA VAL A 124 -7.18 -4.88 -3.30
C VAL A 124 -6.54 -4.24 -2.08
N PHE A 125 -7.15 -4.44 -0.92
CA PHE A 125 -6.59 -4.04 0.38
C PHE A 125 -5.88 -5.23 1.01
N GLY A 126 -4.56 -5.25 0.93
CA GLY A 126 -3.73 -6.26 1.58
C GLY A 126 -3.24 -5.81 2.96
N GLY A 127 -3.34 -6.66 3.97
CA GLY A 127 -2.84 -6.40 5.32
C GLY A 127 -3.51 -5.24 6.06
N LEU A 128 -4.72 -4.82 5.63
CA LEU A 128 -5.50 -3.81 6.33
C LEU A 128 -6.99 -4.10 6.15
N GLY A 129 -7.64 -4.46 7.23
CA GLY A 129 -9.08 -4.67 7.38
C GLY A 129 -9.72 -3.51 8.15
N ILE A 130 -10.50 -3.82 9.18
CA ILE A 130 -11.24 -2.80 9.97
C ILE A 130 -10.34 -1.75 10.61
N GLY A 131 -9.03 -2.02 10.75
CA GLY A 131 -8.05 -1.01 11.15
C GLY A 131 -7.96 0.21 10.22
N MET A 132 -8.62 0.16 9.06
CA MET A 132 -8.86 1.31 8.19
C MET A 132 -9.70 2.38 8.89
N VAL A 133 -10.70 1.95 9.67
CA VAL A 133 -11.70 2.77 10.37
C VAL A 133 -11.34 2.92 11.86
N ASP A 134 -11.07 1.81 12.56
CA ASP A 134 -10.86 1.81 14.01
C ASP A 134 -9.43 2.21 14.41
N GLY A 135 -8.52 2.23 13.42
CA GLY A 135 -7.09 2.41 13.67
C GLY A 135 -6.39 1.10 14.00
N VAL A 136 -5.08 1.17 14.07
CA VAL A 136 -4.19 0.01 14.22
C VAL A 136 -3.28 0.14 15.46
N GLY A 137 -3.73 0.87 16.45
CA GLY A 137 -3.04 1.10 17.72
C GLY A 137 -2.12 2.33 17.74
N ASP A 138 -1.32 2.44 18.79
CA ASP A 138 -0.41 3.56 18.99
C ASP A 138 0.87 3.38 18.16
N TRP A 139 1.20 4.40 17.37
CA TRP A 139 2.38 4.43 16.50
C TRP A 139 3.45 5.42 16.98
N ASP A 140 3.19 6.21 18.02
CA ASP A 140 4.16 7.17 18.56
C ASP A 140 5.44 6.47 19.04
N PRO A 141 5.36 5.26 19.66
CA PRO A 141 6.55 4.49 19.98
C PRO A 141 7.38 4.07 18.76
N ILE A 142 6.74 3.95 17.57
CA ILE A 142 7.46 3.63 16.33
C ILE A 142 8.22 4.85 15.83
N ALA A 143 7.58 6.04 15.82
CA ALA A 143 8.26 7.29 15.48
C ALA A 143 9.44 7.55 16.40
N ALA A 144 9.26 7.39 17.72
CA ALA A 144 10.32 7.51 18.70
C ALA A 144 11.48 6.52 18.47
N ALA A 145 11.17 5.26 18.14
CA ALA A 145 12.17 4.24 17.83
C ALA A 145 12.99 4.57 16.57
N LEU A 146 12.33 5.10 15.54
CA LEU A 146 12.99 5.52 14.30
C LEU A 146 13.96 6.69 14.53
N LEU A 147 13.62 7.60 15.43
CA LEU A 147 14.44 8.78 15.77
C LEU A 147 15.51 8.52 16.83
N ALA A 148 15.40 7.42 17.61
CA ALA A 148 16.37 7.10 18.63
C ALA A 148 17.78 6.97 18.06
N GLU A 149 18.79 7.60 18.67
CA GLU A 149 20.20 7.47 18.27
C GLU A 149 20.71 6.04 18.52
N ASP A 150 20.38 5.48 19.66
CA ASP A 150 20.73 4.11 20.03
C ASP A 150 19.50 3.19 19.96
N PRO A 151 19.51 2.16 19.07
CA PRO A 151 18.43 1.19 18.97
C PRO A 151 18.12 0.44 20.27
N SER A 152 19.12 0.28 21.16
CA SER A 152 18.97 -0.42 22.44
C SER A 152 18.01 0.30 23.41
N GLN A 153 17.80 1.61 23.22
CA GLN A 153 16.87 2.42 24.03
C GLN A 153 15.40 2.19 23.65
N THR A 154 15.15 1.51 22.53
CA THR A 154 13.80 1.22 22.08
C THR A 154 13.22 0.02 22.85
N THR A 155 12.29 0.26 23.76
CA THR A 155 11.67 -0.79 24.57
C THR A 155 10.41 -1.39 23.93
N HIS A 156 9.68 -0.60 23.13
CA HIS A 156 8.43 -1.03 22.52
C HIS A 156 8.66 -2.09 21.41
N PRO A 157 7.99 -3.27 21.44
CA PRO A 157 8.27 -4.36 20.49
C PRO A 157 8.08 -3.97 19.03
N ARG A 158 6.95 -3.32 18.66
CA ARG A 158 6.71 -2.83 17.29
C ARG A 158 7.75 -1.76 16.90
N GLY A 159 8.12 -0.86 17.83
CA GLY A 159 9.16 0.14 17.58
C GLY A 159 10.49 -0.51 17.20
N ARG A 160 10.93 -1.56 17.92
CA ARG A 160 12.13 -2.33 17.59
C ARG A 160 12.03 -2.99 16.22
N SER A 161 10.89 -3.60 15.90
CA SER A 161 10.69 -4.29 14.63
C SER A 161 10.77 -3.33 13.44
N PHE A 162 10.06 -2.19 13.50
CA PHE A 162 10.09 -1.19 12.44
C PHE A 162 11.45 -0.50 12.32
N ARG A 163 12.14 -0.25 13.46
CA ARG A 163 13.49 0.29 13.44
C ARG A 163 14.47 -0.68 12.78
N ALA A 164 14.46 -1.95 13.15
CA ALA A 164 15.31 -2.97 12.54
C ALA A 164 15.02 -3.10 11.03
N PHE A 165 13.75 -3.07 10.64
CA PHE A 165 13.35 -3.11 9.23
C PHE A 165 13.85 -1.89 8.45
N ALA A 166 13.71 -0.67 9.01
CA ALA A 166 14.21 0.55 8.41
C ALA A 166 15.75 0.54 8.23
N ASP A 167 16.48 0.04 9.25
CA ASP A 167 17.92 -0.09 9.20
C ASP A 167 18.36 -1.13 8.14
N GLN A 168 17.66 -2.27 8.07
CA GLN A 168 17.93 -3.32 7.08
C GLN A 168 17.69 -2.84 5.64
N THR A 169 16.64 -2.07 5.43
CA THR A 169 16.27 -1.51 4.11
C THR A 169 17.02 -0.22 3.80
N ARG A 170 17.85 0.28 4.72
CA ARG A 170 18.58 1.56 4.61
C ARG A 170 17.65 2.75 4.35
N SER A 171 16.46 2.71 4.92
CA SER A 171 15.47 3.77 4.80
C SER A 171 15.88 5.03 5.58
N ASP A 172 15.48 6.20 5.10
CA ASP A 172 15.63 7.45 5.83
C ASP A 172 14.66 7.48 7.03
N ARG A 173 15.19 7.23 8.22
CA ARG A 173 14.40 7.11 9.44
C ARG A 173 13.70 8.41 9.85
N ARG A 174 14.28 9.58 9.52
CA ARG A 174 13.64 10.87 9.79
C ARG A 174 12.43 11.09 8.88
N ALA A 175 12.56 10.76 7.59
CA ALA A 175 11.44 10.81 6.66
C ALA A 175 10.34 9.81 7.05
N LEU A 176 10.71 8.60 7.50
CA LEU A 176 9.75 7.62 8.01
C LEU A 176 9.04 8.11 9.27
N ALA A 177 9.75 8.75 10.20
CA ALA A 177 9.14 9.30 11.42
C ALA A 177 8.14 10.42 11.08
N ALA A 178 8.47 11.32 10.15
CA ALA A 178 7.55 12.33 9.65
C ALA A 178 6.33 11.70 8.95
N CYS A 179 6.56 10.66 8.14
CA CYS A 179 5.48 9.95 7.45
C CYS A 179 4.50 9.32 8.45
N ILE A 180 4.99 8.57 9.44
CA ILE A 180 4.10 7.85 10.36
C ILE A 180 3.27 8.79 11.25
N ALA A 181 3.71 10.01 11.45
CA ALA A 181 2.97 11.02 12.20
C ALA A 181 1.66 11.45 11.53
N LYS A 182 1.56 11.43 10.19
CA LYS A 182 0.41 11.94 9.43
C LYS A 182 -0.28 10.93 8.51
N SER A 183 0.39 9.84 8.11
CA SER A 183 -0.16 8.85 7.16
C SER A 183 -1.25 7.94 7.75
N ARG A 184 -1.68 8.19 8.98
CA ARG A 184 -2.61 7.34 9.75
C ARG A 184 -4.02 7.89 9.86
N GLU A 185 -4.37 8.90 9.09
CA GLU A 185 -5.73 9.43 9.08
C GLU A 185 -6.73 8.31 8.79
N LEU A 186 -7.74 8.21 9.64
CA LEU A 186 -8.77 7.18 9.56
C LEU A 186 -9.84 7.57 8.54
N LEU A 187 -10.42 6.56 7.92
CA LEU A 187 -11.64 6.74 7.13
C LEU A 187 -12.86 6.44 8.02
N SER A 188 -13.94 7.14 7.79
CA SER A 188 -15.22 6.84 8.44
C SER A 188 -15.93 5.65 7.79
N GLU A 189 -16.92 5.08 8.48
CA GLU A 189 -17.81 4.07 7.90
C GLU A 189 -18.53 4.62 6.65
N ASP A 190 -18.93 5.89 6.68
CA ASP A 190 -19.56 6.56 5.54
C ASP A 190 -18.61 6.67 4.33
N ASP A 191 -17.31 6.92 4.56
CA ASP A 191 -16.31 6.90 3.50
C ASP A 191 -16.18 5.51 2.89
N MET A 192 -16.15 4.47 3.70
CA MET A 192 -16.09 3.08 3.22
C MET A 192 -17.35 2.71 2.42
N ALA A 193 -18.53 3.13 2.86
CA ALA A 193 -19.79 2.91 2.15
C ALA A 193 -19.85 3.62 0.77
N ARG A 194 -19.08 4.68 0.56
CA ARG A 194 -18.99 5.40 -0.72
C ARG A 194 -18.06 4.75 -1.73
N ILE A 195 -17.17 3.86 -1.32
CA ILE A 195 -16.28 3.13 -2.22
C ILE A 195 -17.08 2.03 -2.93
N ALA A 196 -17.52 2.32 -4.16
CA ALA A 196 -18.39 1.44 -4.94
C ALA A 196 -17.63 0.41 -5.80
N GLN A 197 -16.32 0.54 -5.95
CA GLN A 197 -15.49 -0.37 -6.76
C GLN A 197 -15.50 -1.78 -6.16
N PRO A 198 -15.50 -2.83 -7.00
CA PRO A 198 -15.26 -4.18 -6.51
C PRO A 198 -13.97 -4.22 -5.68
N THR A 199 -14.04 -4.73 -4.46
CA THR A 199 -12.91 -4.70 -3.52
C THR A 199 -12.64 -6.07 -2.92
N LEU A 200 -11.38 -6.50 -2.93
CA LEU A 200 -10.87 -7.66 -2.21
C LEU A 200 -10.08 -7.19 -0.99
N ILE A 201 -10.48 -7.63 0.20
CA ILE A 201 -9.79 -7.30 1.46
C ILE A 201 -9.10 -8.56 1.97
N ALA A 202 -7.76 -8.58 1.96
CA ALA A 202 -6.97 -9.76 2.25
C ALA A 202 -6.06 -9.54 3.46
N VAL A 203 -6.33 -10.25 4.56
CA VAL A 203 -5.57 -10.12 5.82
C VAL A 203 -5.12 -11.50 6.31
N GLY A 204 -3.92 -11.55 6.87
CA GLY A 204 -3.39 -12.79 7.45
C GLY A 204 -4.12 -13.19 8.73
N THR A 205 -4.37 -14.49 8.93
CA THR A 205 -5.08 -14.97 10.15
C THR A 205 -4.26 -14.81 11.44
N LYS A 206 -2.96 -14.47 11.30
CA LYS A 206 -2.05 -14.13 12.43
C LYS A 206 -1.60 -12.65 12.37
N ASP A 207 -2.25 -11.83 11.53
CA ASP A 207 -1.97 -10.41 11.44
C ASP A 207 -2.59 -9.71 12.68
N ASP A 208 -1.74 -9.11 13.51
CA ASP A 208 -2.11 -8.38 14.71
C ASP A 208 -2.17 -6.86 14.50
N ILE A 209 -2.10 -6.42 13.23
CA ILE A 209 -2.09 -5.00 12.84
C ILE A 209 -3.36 -4.64 12.04
N GLY A 210 -3.69 -5.40 11.02
CA GLY A 210 -4.67 -4.99 10.01
C GLY A 210 -6.13 -4.99 10.50
N GLY A 211 -6.46 -5.78 11.52
CA GLY A 211 -7.84 -5.99 11.96
C GLY A 211 -8.63 -6.90 11.03
N SER A 212 -9.91 -7.08 11.32
CA SER A 212 -10.80 -8.01 10.62
C SER A 212 -11.10 -7.58 9.18
N PRO A 213 -10.85 -8.43 8.17
CA PRO A 213 -11.27 -8.16 6.79
C PRO A 213 -12.79 -8.27 6.61
N ASP A 214 -13.47 -9.13 7.40
CA ASP A 214 -14.92 -9.31 7.31
C ASP A 214 -15.69 -8.09 7.80
N GLU A 215 -15.23 -7.50 8.93
CA GLU A 215 -15.85 -6.29 9.48
C GLU A 215 -15.71 -5.12 8.50
N LEU A 216 -14.55 -4.95 7.87
CA LEU A 216 -14.38 -3.91 6.86
C LEU A 216 -15.24 -4.19 5.61
N ALA A 217 -15.30 -5.46 5.16
CA ALA A 217 -16.12 -5.83 4.01
C ALA A 217 -17.61 -5.56 4.25
N ALA A 218 -18.08 -5.71 5.49
CA ALA A 218 -19.47 -5.43 5.85
C ALA A 218 -19.85 -3.94 5.73
N LEU A 219 -18.88 -3.03 5.77
CA LEU A 219 -19.09 -1.59 5.59
C LEU A 219 -19.13 -1.14 4.12
N MET A 220 -18.73 -2.02 3.19
CA MET A 220 -18.55 -1.65 1.79
C MET A 220 -19.56 -2.37 0.89
N PRO A 221 -20.12 -1.70 -0.15
CA PRO A 221 -21.21 -2.27 -0.97
C PRO A 221 -20.76 -3.47 -1.84
N ASN A 222 -19.50 -3.50 -2.27
CA ASN A 222 -18.99 -4.48 -3.22
C ASN A 222 -17.66 -5.10 -2.76
N ALA A 223 -17.51 -5.37 -1.46
CA ALA A 223 -16.29 -5.94 -0.91
C ALA A 223 -16.43 -7.42 -0.54
N ARG A 224 -15.29 -8.13 -0.60
CA ARG A 224 -15.16 -9.53 -0.16
C ARG A 224 -13.92 -9.68 0.69
N ALA A 225 -14.07 -10.37 1.82
CA ALA A 225 -12.97 -10.72 2.69
C ALA A 225 -12.23 -11.98 2.18
N PHE A 226 -10.91 -12.01 2.39
CA PHE A 226 -10.07 -13.17 2.16
C PHE A 226 -9.07 -13.32 3.32
N HIS A 227 -9.07 -14.49 3.94
CA HIS A 227 -8.16 -14.84 5.03
C HIS A 227 -6.93 -15.54 4.48
N ILE A 228 -5.74 -14.94 4.70
CA ILE A 228 -4.46 -15.54 4.30
C ILE A 228 -3.99 -16.42 5.46
N GLU A 229 -4.24 -17.73 5.33
CA GLU A 229 -4.10 -18.69 6.43
C GLU A 229 -2.67 -18.80 6.95
N GLY A 230 -2.53 -18.67 8.28
CA GLY A 230 -1.26 -18.84 9.00
C GLY A 230 -0.24 -17.71 8.80
N ARG A 231 -0.61 -16.60 8.16
CA ARG A 231 0.29 -15.47 7.87
C ARG A 231 0.09 -14.31 8.82
N ASP A 232 1.22 -13.75 9.25
CA ASP A 232 1.30 -12.46 9.93
C ASP A 232 1.36 -11.30 8.93
N HIS A 233 1.39 -10.07 9.45
CA HIS A 233 1.41 -8.85 8.64
C HIS A 233 2.57 -8.77 7.64
N MET A 234 3.75 -9.26 8.00
CA MET A 234 4.96 -9.14 7.15
C MET A 234 5.02 -10.23 6.08
N LEU A 235 4.55 -11.44 6.38
CA LEU A 235 4.65 -12.59 5.50
C LEU A 235 3.47 -12.69 4.52
N ALA A 236 2.32 -12.10 4.85
CA ALA A 236 1.12 -12.18 4.04
C ALA A 236 1.29 -11.56 2.64
N VAL A 237 2.07 -10.49 2.50
CA VAL A 237 2.27 -9.80 1.22
C VAL A 237 2.85 -10.70 0.13
N GLY A 238 3.67 -11.68 0.49
CA GLY A 238 4.31 -12.61 -0.45
C GLY A 238 3.59 -13.94 -0.62
N ASP A 239 2.48 -14.17 0.09
CA ASP A 239 1.82 -15.48 0.14
C ASP A 239 1.25 -15.93 -1.21
N LYS A 240 1.36 -17.23 -1.50
CA LYS A 240 0.90 -17.81 -2.77
C LYS A 240 -0.62 -17.79 -2.90
N SER A 241 -1.34 -18.06 -1.81
CA SER A 241 -2.81 -18.06 -1.83
C SER A 241 -3.36 -16.67 -2.05
N PHE A 242 -2.75 -15.65 -1.45
CA PHE A 242 -3.09 -14.25 -1.68
C PHE A 242 -2.89 -13.87 -3.15
N LYS A 243 -1.74 -14.20 -3.73
CA LYS A 243 -1.43 -13.95 -5.14
C LYS A 243 -2.43 -14.61 -6.08
N GLN A 244 -2.75 -15.88 -5.83
CA GLN A 244 -3.73 -16.61 -6.62
C GLN A 244 -5.12 -15.96 -6.53
N ARG A 245 -5.56 -15.60 -5.32
CA ARG A 245 -6.85 -14.95 -5.12
C ARG A 245 -6.97 -13.59 -5.81
N VAL A 246 -5.88 -12.82 -5.84
CA VAL A 246 -5.83 -11.54 -6.58
C VAL A 246 -5.99 -11.75 -8.08
N LEU A 247 -5.32 -12.75 -8.67
CA LEU A 247 -5.48 -13.06 -10.11
C LEU A 247 -6.91 -13.50 -10.44
N GLU A 248 -7.51 -14.33 -9.62
CA GLU A 248 -8.91 -14.75 -9.76
C GLU A 248 -9.84 -13.54 -9.69
N PHE A 249 -9.61 -12.65 -8.73
CA PHE A 249 -10.40 -11.43 -8.54
C PHE A 249 -10.30 -10.48 -9.74
N TYR A 250 -9.12 -10.30 -10.33
CA TYR A 250 -8.97 -9.49 -11.55
C TYR A 250 -9.64 -10.14 -12.76
N ALA A 251 -9.55 -11.46 -12.90
CA ALA A 251 -10.25 -12.20 -13.96
C ALA A 251 -11.79 -12.12 -13.84
N GLU A 252 -12.32 -12.03 -12.60
CA GLU A 252 -13.74 -11.79 -12.33
C GLU A 252 -14.19 -10.36 -12.65
N ASN A 253 -13.25 -9.39 -12.73
CA ASN A 253 -13.51 -7.96 -12.89
C ASN A 253 -12.58 -7.33 -13.95
N PRO A 254 -12.68 -7.68 -15.24
CA PRO A 254 -11.84 -7.14 -16.29
C PRO A 254 -12.05 -5.63 -16.49
N LEU A 255 -11.02 -4.90 -17.03
CA LEU A 255 -11.09 -3.48 -17.37
C LEU A 255 -11.90 -3.22 -18.63
#